data_65dea81492007719b3a8b3b2df3f96d8
#
_entry.id   65dea81492007719b3a8b3b2df3f96d8
#
_cell.length_a   1.000
_cell.length_b   1.000
_cell.length_c   1.000
_cell.angle_alpha   90.00
_cell.angle_beta   90.00
_cell.angle_gamma   90.00
#
_symmetry.space_group_name_H-M   'P 1'
#
loop_
_entity.id
_entity.type
_entity.pdbx_description
1 polymer ?
#
loop_
_entity_poly.entity_id
_entity_poly.type
_entity_poly.pdbx_seq_one_letter_code
_entity_poly.pdbx_strand_id
1 'polypeptide(L)'
;MRTVFLTGGTGFIGKQLVKELAKEDVKILLLVRSKSKAIRIFQERGSLKKAFMHFIEGDLTKIDLGLSAEDKERVLKTDVIIHAGGPMDIQATSKEAASVFLNGAKHISELAKSIHQLKGLQQFIHVVGYMSPFDDKNSKIAIDVFKEGNNYLKIKNPYERTKFLADLYIRQQASAVGYPLSVINPPTVVGSSKTGSTEQIAGLGLLVMSMRRGLMPVIPGGKGYRLPLISNDELAKFIVQVFRLEQPTIQTYTLVEDKQHDQNIAELLSIMSESMNMRAPKISVPMPFMKAIMNSGGSKITKIPSDGLNFITKQKFSNVSAKKIMGGDWFKKTSVMKFFPAVVADLDYRMMYQNGQHNHLFKRTLCDNTTLYQLQGEGKPFILLHGLLSDGEDLFPLAQELHEKTGQPVWILDLPGLGRSPFKREKNLLDVYLNVVKKLLEKATNGAHLIGHSFGAFILLKALVQEYIDKKYSITLLQPPVVKKNAKSLNVPQFMNKWTLKLATTNFIGRYLLSNGLFESMESIPEHYIEKISNSFTSPRILNTTVQLNSLLLKNDQGDFNEVTKYNLHIIWGEYDRGYSAPSHLGKVDFVPYGHHFPLSHPSETATLVIKNSNTSR
;
A
#
# COMPACT_ATOMS: atom_id res chain seq x y z
N MET A 1 22.22 18.28 -19.07
CA MET A 1 20.80 18.04 -18.65
C MET A 1 20.02 17.46 -19.83
N ARG A 2 19.53 16.20 -19.74
CA ARG A 2 18.71 15.57 -20.80
C ARG A 2 17.23 15.93 -20.63
N THR A 3 16.51 16.05 -21.75
CA THR A 3 15.06 16.29 -21.74
C THR A 3 14.31 14.97 -21.95
N VAL A 4 13.46 14.61 -21.02
CA VAL A 4 12.65 13.38 -21.03
C VAL A 4 11.18 13.72 -21.30
N PHE A 5 10.59 13.13 -22.34
CA PHE A 5 9.14 13.15 -22.53
C PHE A 5 8.52 11.89 -21.93
N LEU A 6 7.68 12.07 -20.91
CA LEU A 6 7.09 10.96 -20.14
C LEU A 6 5.58 10.92 -20.34
N THR A 7 5.06 9.76 -20.75
CA THR A 7 3.64 9.46 -20.74
C THR A 7 3.27 8.56 -19.57
N GLY A 8 2.06 8.72 -19.03
CA GLY A 8 1.59 7.92 -17.88
C GLY A 8 2.17 8.32 -16.52
N GLY A 9 2.84 9.49 -16.42
CA GLY A 9 3.51 9.92 -15.19
C GLY A 9 2.61 10.17 -13.99
N THR A 10 1.32 10.42 -14.18
CA THR A 10 0.33 10.53 -13.09
C THR A 10 -0.23 9.18 -12.61
N GLY A 11 0.12 8.09 -13.31
CA GLY A 11 -0.31 6.73 -12.96
C GLY A 11 0.48 6.10 -11.82
N PHE A 12 0.12 4.87 -11.45
CA PHE A 12 0.69 4.12 -10.34
C PHE A 12 2.22 3.91 -10.44
N ILE A 13 2.71 3.52 -11.62
CA ILE A 13 4.15 3.40 -11.90
C ILE A 13 4.76 4.79 -12.11
N GLY A 14 4.07 5.64 -12.89
CA GLY A 14 4.59 6.92 -13.32
C GLY A 14 4.91 7.91 -12.20
N LYS A 15 4.08 7.97 -11.16
CA LYS A 15 4.34 8.82 -9.97
C LYS A 15 5.64 8.45 -9.28
N GLN A 16 5.95 7.17 -9.18
CA GLN A 16 7.19 6.70 -8.59
C GLN A 16 8.38 6.93 -9.55
N LEU A 17 8.15 6.75 -10.85
CA LEU A 17 9.17 7.03 -11.86
C LEU A 17 9.56 8.53 -11.90
N VAL A 18 8.59 9.44 -11.84
CA VAL A 18 8.86 10.89 -11.74
C VAL A 18 9.71 11.19 -10.50
N LYS A 19 9.40 10.56 -9.36
CA LYS A 19 10.18 10.72 -8.11
C LYS A 19 11.62 10.22 -8.24
N GLU A 20 11.86 9.12 -8.95
CA GLU A 20 13.21 8.61 -9.18
C GLU A 20 13.97 9.46 -10.22
N LEU A 21 13.30 9.86 -11.32
CA LEU A 21 13.88 10.76 -12.32
C LEU A 21 14.25 12.14 -11.76
N ALA A 22 13.49 12.66 -10.79
CA ALA A 22 13.78 13.94 -10.14
C ALA A 22 15.10 13.96 -9.34
N LYS A 23 15.76 12.82 -9.18
CA LYS A 23 17.10 12.70 -8.58
C LYS A 23 18.22 12.87 -9.61
N GLU A 24 17.86 12.81 -10.91
CA GLU A 24 18.77 12.95 -12.03
C GLU A 24 18.82 14.41 -12.51
N ASP A 25 19.86 14.76 -13.27
CA ASP A 25 19.95 16.05 -13.98
C ASP A 25 19.14 16.00 -15.28
N VAL A 26 17.81 16.13 -15.14
CA VAL A 26 16.85 15.99 -16.25
C VAL A 26 15.76 17.05 -16.22
N LYS A 27 15.28 17.41 -17.41
CA LYS A 27 14.04 18.15 -17.61
C LYS A 27 12.94 17.17 -18.01
N ILE A 28 11.85 17.10 -17.22
CA ILE A 28 10.74 16.19 -17.47
C ILE A 28 9.60 16.96 -18.14
N LEU A 29 9.23 16.56 -19.36
CA LEU A 29 8.01 16.97 -20.05
C LEU A 29 6.96 15.89 -19.85
N LEU A 30 5.98 16.16 -18.97
CA LEU A 30 4.99 15.17 -18.56
C LEU A 30 3.69 15.34 -19.32
N LEU A 31 3.34 14.37 -20.18
CA LEU A 31 2.06 14.36 -20.89
C LEU A 31 0.92 14.06 -19.91
N VAL A 32 -0.05 14.97 -19.84
CA VAL A 32 -1.20 14.88 -18.94
C VAL A 32 -2.49 15.32 -19.63
N ARG A 33 -3.62 14.67 -19.31
CA ARG A 33 -4.94 15.06 -19.83
C ARG A 33 -5.54 16.29 -19.15
N SER A 34 -5.03 16.66 -17.97
CA SER A 34 -5.44 17.84 -17.22
C SER A 34 -4.28 18.33 -16.38
N LYS A 35 -3.78 19.54 -16.70
CA LYS A 35 -2.68 20.19 -15.94
C LYS A 35 -3.06 20.43 -14.48
N SER A 36 -4.30 20.89 -14.20
CA SER A 36 -4.76 21.19 -12.84
C SER A 36 -4.75 19.95 -11.93
N LYS A 37 -5.26 18.80 -12.43
CA LYS A 37 -5.22 17.52 -11.69
C LYS A 37 -3.80 17.05 -11.47
N ALA A 38 -2.92 17.15 -12.46
CA ALA A 38 -1.54 16.73 -12.35
C ALA A 38 -0.77 17.59 -11.33
N ILE A 39 -0.92 18.92 -11.38
CA ILE A 39 -0.31 19.84 -10.43
C ILE A 39 -0.72 19.47 -9.00
N ARG A 40 -2.00 19.22 -8.73
CA ARG A 40 -2.48 18.79 -7.41
C ARG A 40 -1.81 17.50 -6.94
N ILE A 41 -1.73 16.46 -7.80
CA ILE A 41 -1.10 15.17 -7.48
C ILE A 41 0.37 15.34 -7.03
N PHE A 42 1.12 16.25 -7.64
CA PHE A 42 2.53 16.43 -7.35
C PHE A 42 2.82 17.50 -6.29
N GLN A 43 1.97 18.51 -6.11
CA GLN A 43 2.06 19.49 -5.03
C GLN A 43 1.77 18.88 -3.66
N GLU A 44 0.73 18.08 -3.56
CA GLU A 44 0.34 17.38 -2.34
C GLU A 44 1.44 16.43 -1.81
N ARG A 45 2.38 16.02 -2.66
CA ARG A 45 3.48 15.10 -2.29
C ARG A 45 4.79 15.80 -1.91
N GLY A 46 4.85 17.12 -1.88
CA GLY A 46 5.94 17.94 -1.30
C GLY A 46 7.37 17.72 -1.83
N SER A 47 7.56 17.00 -2.93
CA SER A 47 8.87 16.39 -3.23
C SER A 47 9.51 16.78 -4.56
N LEU A 48 8.94 17.73 -5.34
CA LEU A 48 9.49 18.05 -6.66
C LEU A 48 9.93 19.52 -6.75
N LYS A 49 11.20 19.73 -7.04
CA LYS A 49 11.70 21.04 -7.48
C LYS A 49 10.96 21.42 -8.76
N LYS A 50 10.07 22.41 -8.70
CA LYS A 50 9.22 22.89 -9.82
C LYS A 50 10.03 23.22 -11.10
N ALA A 51 11.32 23.52 -10.96
CA ALA A 51 12.19 23.96 -12.04
C ALA A 51 12.46 22.91 -13.14
N PHE A 52 12.30 21.60 -12.85
CA PHE A 52 12.66 20.53 -13.77
C PHE A 52 11.47 19.80 -14.40
N MET A 53 10.24 20.13 -14.03
CA MET A 53 9.05 19.44 -14.54
C MET A 53 8.08 20.41 -15.23
N HIS A 54 7.72 20.10 -16.48
CA HIS A 54 6.71 20.81 -17.24
C HIS A 54 5.54 19.89 -17.56
N PHE A 55 4.33 20.33 -17.30
CA PHE A 55 3.11 19.62 -17.67
C PHE A 55 2.70 20.00 -19.09
N ILE A 56 2.67 19.02 -19.98
CA ILE A 56 2.24 19.12 -21.36
C ILE A 56 0.82 18.58 -21.45
N GLU A 57 -0.15 19.42 -21.83
CA GLU A 57 -1.52 18.97 -21.98
C GLU A 57 -1.72 18.26 -23.32
N GLY A 58 -2.27 17.04 -23.27
CA GLY A 58 -2.48 16.24 -24.45
C GLY A 58 -3.06 14.87 -24.13
N ASP A 59 -3.33 14.08 -25.17
CA ASP A 59 -3.96 12.77 -25.08
C ASP A 59 -3.38 11.79 -26.10
N LEU A 60 -2.92 10.62 -25.65
CA LEU A 60 -2.37 9.55 -26.50
C LEU A 60 -3.34 9.09 -27.61
N THR A 61 -4.65 9.26 -27.41
CA THR A 61 -5.67 8.84 -28.40
C THR A 61 -5.85 9.82 -29.55
N LYS A 62 -5.27 11.02 -29.45
CA LYS A 62 -5.42 12.10 -30.44
C LYS A 62 -4.21 12.14 -31.38
N ILE A 63 -4.46 12.55 -32.63
CA ILE A 63 -3.41 12.85 -33.61
C ILE A 63 -2.47 13.91 -33.02
N ASP A 64 -1.17 13.80 -33.28
CA ASP A 64 -0.12 14.64 -32.71
C ASP A 64 -0.21 14.74 -31.16
N LEU A 65 -0.77 13.72 -30.50
CA LEU A 65 -1.06 13.69 -29.06
C LEU A 65 -1.98 14.84 -28.61
N GLY A 66 -2.65 15.54 -29.51
CA GLY A 66 -3.48 16.71 -29.21
C GLY A 66 -2.69 17.89 -28.64
N LEU A 67 -1.41 18.01 -28.96
CA LEU A 67 -0.53 19.06 -28.47
C LEU A 67 -0.82 20.41 -29.12
N SER A 68 -0.64 21.51 -28.39
CA SER A 68 -0.55 22.84 -28.97
C SER A 68 0.72 22.98 -29.83
N ALA A 69 0.77 23.95 -30.75
CA ALA A 69 1.95 24.21 -31.58
C ALA A 69 3.19 24.45 -30.70
N GLU A 70 3.07 25.26 -29.65
CA GLU A 70 4.18 25.56 -28.72
C GLU A 70 4.64 24.30 -27.96
N ASP A 71 3.73 23.49 -27.43
CA ASP A 71 4.07 22.27 -26.72
C ASP A 71 4.66 21.23 -27.68
N LYS A 72 4.22 21.18 -28.96
CA LYS A 72 4.82 20.32 -30.00
C LYS A 72 6.28 20.71 -30.28
N GLU A 73 6.59 21.99 -30.47
CA GLU A 73 7.99 22.46 -30.63
C GLU A 73 8.85 22.11 -29.40
N ARG A 74 8.30 22.24 -28.21
CA ARG A 74 8.99 21.89 -26.96
C ARG A 74 9.28 20.40 -26.88
N VAL A 75 8.32 19.56 -27.25
CA VAL A 75 8.44 18.10 -27.22
C VAL A 75 9.39 17.58 -28.29
N LEU A 76 9.47 18.22 -29.45
CA LEU A 76 10.43 17.89 -30.51
C LEU A 76 11.91 18.05 -30.07
N LYS A 77 12.18 18.79 -28.98
CA LYS A 77 13.54 18.95 -28.40
C LYS A 77 13.90 17.83 -27.42
N THR A 78 13.04 16.80 -27.26
CA THR A 78 13.24 15.67 -26.35
C THR A 78 14.44 14.82 -26.74
N ASP A 79 15.21 14.35 -25.76
CA ASP A 79 16.31 13.40 -25.94
C ASP A 79 15.87 11.96 -25.72
N VAL A 80 14.98 11.73 -24.75
CA VAL A 80 14.50 10.40 -24.35
C VAL A 80 12.98 10.38 -24.22
N ILE A 81 12.33 9.41 -24.83
CA ILE A 81 10.91 9.13 -24.59
C ILE A 81 10.77 7.99 -23.60
N ILE A 82 9.93 8.16 -22.57
CA ILE A 82 9.52 7.08 -21.68
C ILE A 82 8.01 6.89 -21.81
N HIS A 83 7.60 5.79 -22.40
CA HIS A 83 6.19 5.45 -22.61
C HIS A 83 5.75 4.40 -21.57
N ALA A 84 5.15 4.88 -20.47
CA ALA A 84 4.55 4.08 -19.41
C ALA A 84 3.04 4.34 -19.29
N GLY A 85 2.44 4.95 -20.33
CA GLY A 85 1.02 5.28 -20.37
C GLY A 85 0.17 4.12 -20.89
N GLY A 86 -0.98 3.94 -20.28
CA GLY A 86 -2.02 2.99 -20.66
C GLY A 86 -2.94 2.67 -19.48
N PRO A 87 -4.24 2.49 -19.69
CA PRO A 87 -5.14 2.07 -18.63
C PRO A 87 -4.84 0.63 -18.21
N MET A 88 -5.09 0.32 -16.95
CA MET A 88 -5.07 -1.05 -16.43
C MET A 88 -6.52 -1.55 -16.28
N ASP A 89 -7.25 -1.61 -17.38
CA ASP A 89 -8.61 -2.15 -17.40
C ASP A 89 -8.69 -3.41 -18.26
N ILE A 90 -8.60 -4.56 -17.60
CA ILE A 90 -8.69 -5.89 -18.23
C ILE A 90 -10.07 -6.13 -18.86
N GLN A 91 -11.08 -5.35 -18.48
CA GLN A 91 -12.46 -5.44 -18.99
C GLN A 91 -12.74 -4.43 -20.12
N ALA A 92 -11.75 -3.65 -20.55
CA ALA A 92 -11.91 -2.70 -21.65
C ALA A 92 -12.44 -3.39 -22.92
N THR A 93 -13.36 -2.71 -23.59
CA THR A 93 -13.89 -3.17 -24.90
C THR A 93 -12.79 -3.14 -25.98
N SER A 94 -12.99 -3.88 -27.05
CA SER A 94 -12.02 -3.89 -28.17
C SER A 94 -11.76 -2.49 -28.73
N LYS A 95 -12.79 -1.63 -28.80
CA LYS A 95 -12.67 -0.25 -29.30
C LYS A 95 -11.88 0.64 -28.35
N GLU A 96 -12.15 0.57 -27.06
CA GLU A 96 -11.43 1.33 -26.03
C GLU A 96 -9.95 0.91 -25.94
N ALA A 97 -9.68 -0.41 -25.90
CA ALA A 97 -8.34 -0.94 -25.88
C ALA A 97 -7.55 -0.54 -27.15
N ALA A 98 -8.15 -0.63 -28.34
CA ALA A 98 -7.50 -0.22 -29.59
C ALA A 98 -7.21 1.28 -29.61
N SER A 99 -8.14 2.11 -29.16
CA SER A 99 -7.95 3.57 -29.13
C SER A 99 -6.76 3.96 -28.26
N VAL A 100 -6.63 3.39 -27.07
CA VAL A 100 -5.60 3.81 -26.13
C VAL A 100 -4.26 3.13 -26.43
N PHE A 101 -4.24 1.81 -26.64
CA PHE A 101 -2.98 1.10 -26.84
C PHE A 101 -2.45 1.22 -28.26
N LEU A 102 -3.21 0.78 -29.27
CA LEU A 102 -2.69 0.72 -30.64
C LEU A 102 -2.58 2.10 -31.29
N ASN A 103 -3.62 2.95 -31.18
CA ASN A 103 -3.54 4.31 -31.72
C ASN A 103 -2.55 5.15 -30.91
N GLY A 104 -2.50 4.98 -29.57
CA GLY A 104 -1.49 5.61 -28.74
C GLY A 104 -0.07 5.23 -29.16
N ALA A 105 0.18 3.94 -29.45
CA ALA A 105 1.46 3.46 -29.96
C ALA A 105 1.81 4.07 -31.32
N LYS A 106 0.83 4.22 -32.23
CA LYS A 106 1.03 4.89 -33.53
C LYS A 106 1.45 6.35 -33.33
N HIS A 107 0.71 7.11 -32.54
CA HIS A 107 0.95 8.54 -32.33
C HIS A 107 2.32 8.79 -31.63
N ILE A 108 2.66 8.00 -30.60
CA ILE A 108 3.94 8.15 -29.91
C ILE A 108 5.14 7.72 -30.80
N SER A 109 4.93 6.74 -31.68
CA SER A 109 5.96 6.30 -32.63
C SER A 109 6.20 7.35 -33.73
N GLU A 110 5.16 8.01 -34.22
CA GLU A 110 5.30 9.12 -35.18
C GLU A 110 6.07 10.31 -34.54
N LEU A 111 5.78 10.62 -33.28
CA LEU A 111 6.55 11.61 -32.53
C LEU A 111 8.03 11.19 -32.42
N ALA A 112 8.29 9.92 -32.04
CA ALA A 112 9.66 9.39 -31.92
C ALA A 112 10.42 9.48 -33.25
N LYS A 113 9.75 9.12 -34.35
CA LYS A 113 10.30 9.26 -35.71
C LYS A 113 10.65 10.72 -36.04
N SER A 114 9.71 11.64 -35.76
CA SER A 114 9.95 13.08 -36.02
C SER A 114 11.14 13.62 -35.22
N ILE A 115 11.25 13.26 -33.93
CA ILE A 115 12.40 13.66 -33.10
C ILE A 115 13.71 13.04 -33.66
N HIS A 116 13.66 11.73 -34.00
CA HIS A 116 14.85 11.04 -34.51
C HIS A 116 15.37 11.64 -35.80
N GLN A 117 14.46 11.96 -36.73
CA GLN A 117 14.80 12.61 -38.00
C GLN A 117 15.33 14.05 -37.84
N LEU A 118 14.81 14.77 -36.82
CA LEU A 118 15.19 16.18 -36.58
C LEU A 118 16.57 16.31 -35.91
N LYS A 119 16.84 15.49 -34.88
CA LYS A 119 18.01 15.66 -34.02
C LYS A 119 18.67 14.37 -33.52
N GLY A 120 18.11 13.21 -33.84
CA GLY A 120 18.50 11.93 -33.27
C GLY A 120 17.88 11.69 -31.89
N LEU A 121 16.88 10.79 -31.79
CA LEU A 121 16.32 10.33 -30.51
C LEU A 121 17.37 9.41 -29.86
N GLN A 122 17.82 9.76 -28.64
CA GLN A 122 18.83 9.00 -27.92
C GLN A 122 18.31 7.66 -27.42
N GLN A 123 17.06 7.61 -26.97
CA GLN A 123 16.43 6.38 -26.45
C GLN A 123 14.91 6.48 -26.41
N PHE A 124 14.25 5.37 -26.72
CA PHE A 124 12.84 5.15 -26.43
C PHE A 124 12.71 4.02 -25.40
N ILE A 125 12.17 4.29 -24.22
CA ILE A 125 11.89 3.31 -23.18
C ILE A 125 10.38 3.00 -23.19
N HIS A 126 10.02 1.73 -23.42
CA HIS A 126 8.63 1.29 -23.51
C HIS A 126 8.31 0.26 -22.42
N VAL A 127 7.29 0.53 -21.60
CA VAL A 127 6.85 -0.37 -20.51
C VAL A 127 5.66 -1.19 -20.97
N VAL A 128 5.81 -2.51 -21.03
CA VAL A 128 4.78 -3.44 -21.51
C VAL A 128 4.31 -4.37 -20.39
N GLY A 129 4.89 -5.54 -20.28
CA GLY A 129 4.55 -6.57 -19.29
C GLY A 129 5.13 -7.94 -19.70
N TYR A 130 5.46 -8.74 -18.71
CA TYR A 130 6.21 -10.00 -18.88
C TYR A 130 5.52 -11.09 -19.72
N MET A 131 4.21 -10.95 -19.92
CA MET A 131 3.46 -11.89 -20.80
C MET A 131 3.49 -11.51 -22.28
N SER A 132 4.18 -10.42 -22.67
CA SER A 132 4.37 -10.11 -24.08
C SER A 132 5.08 -11.27 -24.78
N PRO A 133 4.53 -11.75 -25.91
CA PRO A 133 5.15 -12.84 -26.67
C PRO A 133 6.32 -12.37 -27.54
N PHE A 134 6.65 -11.07 -27.55
CA PHE A 134 7.63 -10.48 -28.44
C PHE A 134 8.98 -10.25 -27.77
N ASP A 135 10.03 -10.44 -28.55
CA ASP A 135 11.42 -10.16 -28.19
C ASP A 135 12.12 -9.27 -29.26
N ASP A 136 13.43 -9.13 -29.17
CA ASP A 136 14.21 -8.26 -30.03
C ASP A 136 14.28 -8.75 -31.50
N LYS A 137 13.83 -9.99 -31.78
CA LYS A 137 13.84 -10.60 -33.13
C LYS A 137 12.57 -10.36 -33.95
N ASN A 138 11.53 -9.78 -33.33
CA ASN A 138 10.20 -9.66 -33.94
C ASN A 138 10.03 -8.45 -34.90
N SER A 139 11.11 -7.85 -35.38
CA SER A 139 11.07 -6.66 -36.26
C SER A 139 10.60 -6.94 -37.70
N LYS A 140 10.51 -8.20 -38.12
CA LYS A 140 10.22 -8.61 -39.53
C LYS A 140 8.77 -9.03 -39.80
N ILE A 141 7.85 -8.77 -38.85
CA ILE A 141 6.45 -9.16 -38.99
C ILE A 141 5.72 -8.19 -39.93
N ALA A 142 4.85 -8.71 -40.81
CA ALA A 142 4.16 -7.90 -41.81
C ALA A 142 3.20 -6.85 -41.18
N ILE A 143 3.02 -5.73 -41.87
CA ILE A 143 2.21 -4.58 -41.40
C ILE A 143 0.71 -4.92 -41.33
N ASP A 144 0.24 -5.87 -42.09
CA ASP A 144 -1.17 -6.27 -42.17
C ASP A 144 -1.71 -6.84 -40.84
N VAL A 145 -0.83 -7.31 -39.92
CA VAL A 145 -1.21 -7.76 -38.56
C VAL A 145 -1.87 -6.67 -37.71
N PHE A 146 -1.69 -5.40 -38.08
CA PHE A 146 -2.27 -4.22 -37.38
C PHE A 146 -3.61 -3.79 -37.95
N LYS A 147 -4.10 -4.44 -39.03
CA LYS A 147 -5.40 -4.15 -39.60
C LYS A 147 -6.51 -4.54 -38.62
N GLU A 148 -7.56 -3.76 -38.60
CA GLU A 148 -8.72 -4.00 -37.76
C GLU A 148 -9.33 -5.39 -38.09
N GLY A 149 -9.68 -6.16 -37.04
CA GLY A 149 -10.19 -7.52 -37.20
C GLY A 149 -9.14 -8.61 -37.39
N ASN A 150 -7.87 -8.28 -37.54
CA ASN A 150 -6.82 -9.29 -37.61
C ASN A 150 -6.63 -10.01 -36.27
N ASN A 151 -6.69 -11.33 -36.28
CA ASN A 151 -6.60 -12.19 -35.11
C ASN A 151 -5.20 -12.83 -34.95
N TYR A 152 -4.15 -12.13 -35.37
CA TYR A 152 -2.76 -12.58 -35.41
C TYR A 152 -2.32 -13.27 -34.10
N LEU A 153 -2.59 -12.65 -32.95
CA LEU A 153 -2.17 -13.18 -31.67
C LEU A 153 -3.09 -14.25 -31.07
N LYS A 154 -4.24 -14.55 -31.67
CA LYS A 154 -5.23 -15.52 -31.14
C LYS A 154 -5.54 -15.36 -29.63
N ILE A 155 -5.34 -14.16 -29.09
CA ILE A 155 -5.62 -13.80 -27.70
C ILE A 155 -7.08 -13.33 -27.63
N LYS A 156 -7.91 -14.00 -26.80
CA LYS A 156 -9.33 -13.67 -26.69
C LYS A 156 -9.57 -12.32 -26.00
N ASN A 157 -8.79 -12.00 -24.96
CA ASN A 157 -8.94 -10.75 -24.22
C ASN A 157 -8.51 -9.55 -25.07
N PRO A 158 -9.39 -8.57 -25.35
CA PRO A 158 -9.08 -7.43 -26.20
C PRO A 158 -7.98 -6.53 -25.63
N TYR A 159 -7.95 -6.36 -24.31
CA TYR A 159 -6.93 -5.58 -23.61
C TYR A 159 -5.51 -6.16 -23.85
N GLU A 160 -5.31 -7.45 -23.55
CA GLU A 160 -4.00 -8.11 -23.73
C GLU A 160 -3.59 -8.11 -25.21
N ARG A 161 -4.52 -8.52 -26.10
CA ARG A 161 -4.26 -8.57 -27.53
C ARG A 161 -3.80 -7.22 -28.08
N THR A 162 -4.53 -6.15 -27.76
CA THR A 162 -4.23 -4.82 -28.31
C THR A 162 -2.97 -4.23 -27.70
N LYS A 163 -2.72 -4.47 -26.41
CA LYS A 163 -1.49 -4.06 -25.73
C LYS A 163 -0.26 -4.71 -26.36
N PHE A 164 -0.31 -5.99 -26.67
CA PHE A 164 0.81 -6.68 -27.31
C PHE A 164 0.98 -6.31 -28.78
N LEU A 165 -0.10 -6.03 -29.52
CA LEU A 165 0.01 -5.47 -30.86
C LEU A 165 0.64 -4.08 -30.84
N ALA A 166 0.37 -3.26 -29.83
CA ALA A 166 1.03 -1.98 -29.64
C ALA A 166 2.53 -2.13 -29.38
N ASP A 167 2.94 -3.09 -28.55
CA ASP A 167 4.35 -3.43 -28.35
C ASP A 167 5.03 -3.84 -29.66
N LEU A 168 4.41 -4.72 -30.43
CA LEU A 168 4.94 -5.13 -31.74
C LEU A 168 5.08 -3.94 -32.69
N TYR A 169 4.09 -3.06 -32.75
CA TYR A 169 4.13 -1.85 -33.59
C TYR A 169 5.32 -0.95 -33.26
N ILE A 170 5.52 -0.65 -31.97
CA ILE A 170 6.64 0.18 -31.50
C ILE A 170 7.98 -0.47 -31.85
N ARG A 171 8.13 -1.79 -31.68
CA ARG A 171 9.35 -2.53 -32.06
C ARG A 171 9.65 -2.42 -33.56
N GLN A 172 8.64 -2.59 -34.40
CA GLN A 172 8.79 -2.45 -35.85
C GLN A 172 9.19 -1.02 -36.26
N GLN A 173 8.56 0.00 -35.67
CA GLN A 173 8.88 1.39 -35.95
C GLN A 173 10.32 1.74 -35.51
N ALA A 174 10.73 1.28 -34.34
CA ALA A 174 12.10 1.49 -33.87
C ALA A 174 13.13 0.85 -34.81
N SER A 175 12.88 -0.38 -35.28
CA SER A 175 13.76 -1.07 -36.21
C SER A 175 13.77 -0.43 -37.59
N ALA A 176 12.63 0.04 -38.11
CA ALA A 176 12.53 0.66 -39.44
C ALA A 176 13.15 2.06 -39.48
N VAL A 177 13.02 2.85 -38.40
CA VAL A 177 13.51 4.22 -38.30
C VAL A 177 14.96 4.26 -37.79
N GLY A 178 15.38 3.28 -36.98
CA GLY A 178 16.76 3.15 -36.49
C GLY A 178 17.02 3.78 -35.12
N TYR A 179 15.99 4.18 -34.35
CA TYR A 179 16.22 4.70 -33.00
C TYR A 179 16.35 3.59 -31.94
N PRO A 180 17.17 3.80 -30.87
CA PRO A 180 17.34 2.83 -29.80
C PRO A 180 16.04 2.62 -29.01
N LEU A 181 15.68 1.35 -28.78
CA LEU A 181 14.46 0.96 -28.08
C LEU A 181 14.76 0.03 -26.90
N SER A 182 14.43 0.45 -25.69
CA SER A 182 14.47 -0.38 -24.48
C SER A 182 13.06 -0.79 -24.07
N VAL A 183 12.71 -2.08 -24.25
CA VAL A 183 11.41 -2.59 -23.84
C VAL A 183 11.53 -3.21 -22.46
N ILE A 184 10.71 -2.75 -21.52
CA ILE A 184 10.70 -3.23 -20.14
C ILE A 184 9.44 -4.04 -19.91
N ASN A 185 9.62 -5.31 -19.55
CA ASN A 185 8.58 -6.29 -19.28
C ASN A 185 8.50 -6.60 -17.78
N PRO A 186 7.84 -5.72 -16.95
CA PRO A 186 7.66 -6.01 -15.55
C PRO A 186 6.64 -7.12 -15.33
N PRO A 187 6.75 -7.88 -14.22
CA PRO A 187 5.69 -8.74 -13.73
C PRO A 187 4.53 -7.91 -13.16
N THR A 188 3.63 -8.53 -12.39
CA THR A 188 2.58 -7.80 -11.70
C THR A 188 3.17 -6.79 -10.72
N VAL A 189 2.91 -5.50 -10.97
CA VAL A 189 3.46 -4.41 -10.16
C VAL A 189 2.60 -4.21 -8.92
N VAL A 190 3.23 -4.22 -7.75
CA VAL A 190 2.60 -3.98 -6.46
C VAL A 190 3.10 -2.68 -5.82
N GLY A 191 2.66 -2.41 -4.61
CA GLY A 191 2.99 -1.18 -3.88
C GLY A 191 4.46 -0.98 -3.58
N SER A 192 4.73 0.14 -2.92
CA SER A 192 6.08 0.54 -2.55
C SER A 192 6.71 -0.41 -1.52
N SER A 193 7.95 -0.80 -1.74
CA SER A 193 8.74 -1.62 -0.81
C SER A 193 8.94 -0.96 0.56
N LYS A 194 8.85 0.38 0.62
CA LYS A 194 9.08 1.17 1.84
C LYS A 194 7.84 1.33 2.71
N THR A 195 6.65 1.23 2.10
CA THR A 195 5.39 1.59 2.77
C THR A 195 4.29 0.55 2.62
N GLY A 196 4.46 -0.44 1.73
CA GLY A 196 3.39 -1.35 1.31
C GLY A 196 2.24 -0.67 0.56
N SER A 197 2.28 0.65 0.38
CA SER A 197 1.18 1.43 -0.19
C SER A 197 0.90 1.05 -1.64
N THR A 198 -0.30 0.54 -1.91
CA THR A 198 -0.74 0.03 -3.21
C THR A 198 -2.01 0.74 -3.65
N GLU A 199 -1.88 1.79 -4.46
CA GLU A 199 -3.03 2.58 -4.93
C GLU A 199 -3.87 1.84 -5.98
N GLN A 200 -3.30 0.83 -6.63
CA GLN A 200 -3.93 0.09 -7.70
C GLN A 200 -4.64 -1.16 -7.16
N ILE A 201 -5.96 -1.19 -7.25
CA ILE A 201 -6.78 -2.35 -6.83
C ILE A 201 -6.83 -3.44 -7.93
N ALA A 202 -6.63 -3.10 -9.19
CA ALA A 202 -6.55 -4.08 -10.28
C ALA A 202 -5.39 -5.09 -10.07
N GLY A 203 -5.48 -6.26 -10.65
CA GLY A 203 -4.47 -7.32 -10.48
C GLY A 203 -4.52 -7.95 -9.09
N LEU A 204 -3.49 -7.76 -8.26
CA LEU A 204 -3.41 -8.36 -6.93
C LEU A 204 -4.60 -8.00 -6.02
N GLY A 205 -5.15 -6.80 -6.15
CA GLY A 205 -6.31 -6.37 -5.36
C GLY A 205 -7.55 -7.22 -5.61
N LEU A 206 -7.74 -7.77 -6.81
CA LEU A 206 -8.84 -8.70 -7.09
C LEU A 206 -8.70 -10.01 -6.30
N LEU A 207 -7.48 -10.51 -6.12
CA LEU A 207 -7.23 -11.69 -5.28
C LEU A 207 -7.51 -11.38 -3.80
N VAL A 208 -7.05 -10.23 -3.30
CA VAL A 208 -7.33 -9.77 -1.93
C VAL A 208 -8.84 -9.61 -1.72
N MET A 209 -9.56 -9.00 -2.67
CA MET A 209 -11.01 -8.84 -2.62
C MET A 209 -11.74 -10.18 -2.57
N SER A 210 -11.32 -11.16 -3.38
CA SER A 210 -11.93 -12.50 -3.38
C SER A 210 -11.63 -13.24 -2.08
N MET A 211 -10.43 -13.14 -1.56
CA MET A 211 -10.06 -13.70 -0.25
C MET A 211 -10.88 -13.07 0.87
N ARG A 212 -11.00 -11.74 0.90
CA ARG A 212 -11.83 -10.99 1.85
C ARG A 212 -13.28 -11.50 1.88
N ARG A 213 -13.82 -11.89 0.74
CA ARG A 213 -15.19 -12.43 0.61
C ARG A 213 -15.28 -13.93 0.92
N GLY A 214 -14.17 -14.61 1.23
CA GLY A 214 -14.14 -16.06 1.42
C GLY A 214 -14.27 -16.86 0.11
N LEU A 215 -14.04 -16.23 -1.05
CA LEU A 215 -14.21 -16.81 -2.38
C LEU A 215 -12.91 -17.41 -2.95
N MET A 216 -11.91 -17.67 -2.10
CA MET A 216 -10.64 -18.30 -2.46
C MET A 216 -10.42 -19.61 -1.67
N PRO A 217 -11.32 -20.61 -1.77
CA PRO A 217 -11.20 -21.86 -1.01
C PRO A 217 -10.13 -22.81 -1.55
N VAL A 218 -9.63 -22.57 -2.76
CA VAL A 218 -8.71 -23.46 -3.48
C VAL A 218 -7.50 -22.72 -4.04
N ILE A 219 -6.43 -23.46 -4.31
CA ILE A 219 -5.19 -22.97 -4.91
C ILE A 219 -5.26 -23.21 -6.42
N PRO A 220 -5.24 -22.17 -7.28
CA PRO A 220 -5.27 -22.32 -8.73
C PRO A 220 -3.95 -22.92 -9.25
N GLY A 221 -4.04 -24.01 -10.02
CA GLY A 221 -2.91 -24.63 -10.71
C GLY A 221 -1.98 -25.49 -9.85
N GLY A 222 -1.93 -25.28 -8.53
CA GLY A 222 -1.09 -26.05 -7.60
C GLY A 222 0.41 -25.78 -7.71
N LYS A 223 1.24 -26.74 -7.26
CA LYS A 223 2.71 -26.65 -7.25
C LYS A 223 3.28 -26.33 -8.64
N GLY A 224 4.23 -25.41 -8.70
CA GLY A 224 4.90 -24.97 -9.94
C GLY A 224 4.24 -23.78 -10.63
N TYR A 225 3.03 -23.39 -10.26
CA TYR A 225 2.45 -22.11 -10.66
C TYR A 225 2.89 -21.00 -9.71
N ARG A 226 3.08 -19.81 -10.26
CA ARG A 226 3.50 -18.61 -9.54
C ARG A 226 2.84 -17.36 -10.09
N LEU A 227 2.71 -16.33 -9.28
CA LEU A 227 2.36 -14.98 -9.68
C LEU A 227 3.60 -14.11 -9.47
N PRO A 228 4.38 -13.80 -10.51
CA PRO A 228 5.56 -12.96 -10.36
C PRO A 228 5.17 -11.53 -9.98
N LEU A 229 5.92 -10.94 -9.04
CA LEU A 229 5.64 -9.63 -8.47
C LEU A 229 6.89 -8.74 -8.49
N ILE A 230 6.70 -7.42 -8.64
CA ILE A 230 7.72 -6.39 -8.44
C ILE A 230 7.10 -5.17 -7.77
N SER A 231 7.85 -4.46 -6.92
CA SER A 231 7.37 -3.19 -6.38
C SER A 231 7.51 -2.05 -7.39
N ASN A 232 6.64 -1.06 -7.29
CA ASN A 232 6.64 0.08 -8.21
C ASN A 232 7.89 0.95 -8.06
N ASP A 233 8.49 1.03 -6.88
CA ASP A 233 9.73 1.76 -6.63
C ASP A 233 10.96 1.04 -7.19
N GLU A 234 11.03 -0.29 -7.13
CA GLU A 234 12.12 -1.05 -7.76
C GLU A 234 12.00 -1.05 -9.29
N LEU A 235 10.77 -1.12 -9.82
CA LEU A 235 10.54 -0.93 -11.25
C LEU A 235 10.99 0.47 -11.71
N ALA A 236 10.64 1.51 -10.97
CA ALA A 236 11.05 2.88 -11.29
C ALA A 236 12.58 3.04 -11.27
N LYS A 237 13.27 2.48 -10.27
CA LYS A 237 14.74 2.46 -10.21
C LYS A 237 15.34 1.73 -11.40
N PHE A 238 14.77 0.58 -11.79
CA PHE A 238 15.23 -0.15 -12.98
C PHE A 238 15.10 0.69 -14.24
N ILE A 239 13.95 1.35 -14.44
CA ILE A 239 13.73 2.24 -15.59
C ILE A 239 14.78 3.36 -15.63
N VAL A 240 15.12 3.95 -14.47
CA VAL A 240 16.15 5.00 -14.38
C VAL A 240 17.55 4.43 -14.68
N GLN A 241 17.86 3.20 -14.27
CA GLN A 241 19.16 2.59 -14.66
C GLN A 241 19.24 2.36 -16.17
N VAL A 242 18.15 1.93 -16.81
CA VAL A 242 18.10 1.80 -18.28
C VAL A 242 18.20 3.18 -18.95
N PHE A 243 17.58 4.22 -18.39
CA PHE A 243 17.72 5.60 -18.86
C PHE A 243 19.17 6.11 -18.80
N ARG A 244 19.98 5.66 -17.86
CA ARG A 244 21.40 6.06 -17.70
C ARG A 244 22.35 5.43 -18.72
N LEU A 245 21.89 4.47 -19.52
CA LEU A 245 22.76 3.85 -20.53
C LEU A 245 23.30 4.90 -21.51
N GLU A 246 24.61 4.90 -21.71
CA GLU A 246 25.29 5.81 -22.64
C GLU A 246 25.07 5.40 -24.11
N GLN A 247 25.03 4.10 -24.35
CA GLN A 247 24.85 3.52 -25.69
C GLN A 247 23.67 2.51 -25.65
N PRO A 248 22.41 2.99 -25.58
CA PRO A 248 21.27 2.11 -25.63
C PRO A 248 21.11 1.48 -27.00
N THR A 249 20.71 0.22 -27.02
CA THR A 249 20.41 -0.56 -28.24
C THR A 249 18.96 -1.01 -28.22
N ILE A 250 18.51 -1.74 -29.25
CA ILE A 250 17.23 -2.44 -29.19
C ILE A 250 17.39 -3.61 -28.25
N GLN A 251 16.78 -3.53 -27.06
CA GLN A 251 16.91 -4.54 -26.02
C GLN A 251 15.64 -4.71 -25.19
N THR A 252 15.25 -5.96 -24.96
CA THR A 252 14.16 -6.31 -24.05
C THR A 252 14.69 -6.72 -22.67
N TYR A 253 14.07 -6.17 -21.63
CA TYR A 253 14.38 -6.43 -20.22
C TYR A 253 13.17 -7.08 -19.53
N THR A 254 13.22 -8.37 -19.24
CA THR A 254 12.17 -9.05 -18.49
C THR A 254 12.53 -9.09 -17.02
N LEU A 255 11.65 -8.53 -16.17
CA LEU A 255 11.89 -8.34 -14.74
C LEU A 255 11.21 -9.43 -13.89
N VAL A 256 11.33 -10.67 -14.32
CA VAL A 256 10.79 -11.83 -13.61
C VAL A 256 11.93 -12.60 -12.97
N GLU A 257 11.81 -12.84 -11.66
CA GLU A 257 12.81 -13.59 -10.91
C GLU A 257 12.90 -15.06 -11.37
N ASP A 258 14.06 -15.69 -11.16
CA ASP A 258 14.24 -17.11 -11.42
C ASP A 258 13.41 -17.96 -10.43
N LYS A 259 12.93 -19.12 -10.88
CA LYS A 259 12.07 -20.03 -10.08
C LYS A 259 12.63 -20.42 -8.70
N GLN A 260 13.94 -20.34 -8.50
CA GLN A 260 14.58 -20.73 -7.24
C GLN A 260 14.28 -19.80 -6.06
N HIS A 261 13.92 -18.55 -6.33
CA HIS A 261 13.66 -17.52 -5.32
C HIS A 261 12.22 -17.00 -5.35
N ASP A 262 11.43 -17.43 -6.34
CA ASP A 262 10.04 -17.04 -6.53
C ASP A 262 9.13 -18.01 -5.79
N GLN A 263 8.32 -17.51 -4.89
CA GLN A 263 7.38 -18.34 -4.16
C GLN A 263 6.26 -18.84 -5.09
N ASN A 264 5.85 -20.08 -4.89
CA ASN A 264 4.72 -20.62 -5.62
C ASN A 264 3.40 -19.99 -5.17
N ILE A 265 2.35 -20.14 -5.96
CA ILE A 265 1.04 -19.53 -5.69
C ILE A 265 0.43 -19.99 -4.35
N ALA A 266 0.73 -21.21 -3.90
CA ALA A 266 0.23 -21.72 -2.62
C ALA A 266 0.85 -20.98 -1.43
N GLU A 267 2.17 -20.73 -1.47
CA GLU A 267 2.88 -19.94 -0.48
C GLU A 267 2.40 -18.49 -0.47
N LEU A 268 2.22 -17.88 -1.66
CA LEU A 268 1.67 -16.54 -1.79
C LEU A 268 0.28 -16.44 -1.12
N LEU A 269 -0.63 -17.37 -1.41
CA LEU A 269 -1.97 -17.42 -0.82
C LEU A 269 -1.92 -17.72 0.67
N SER A 270 -0.95 -18.49 1.16
CA SER A 270 -0.73 -18.72 2.58
C SER A 270 -0.37 -17.43 3.31
N ILE A 271 0.59 -16.66 2.79
CA ILE A 271 1.00 -15.35 3.36
C ILE A 271 -0.16 -14.36 3.30
N MET A 272 -0.89 -14.30 2.19
CA MET A 272 -2.08 -13.45 2.07
C MET A 272 -3.12 -13.80 3.15
N SER A 273 -3.40 -15.09 3.32
CA SER A 273 -4.39 -15.57 4.29
C SER A 273 -3.98 -15.25 5.72
N GLU A 274 -2.71 -15.44 6.05
CA GLU A 274 -2.17 -15.05 7.35
C GLU A 274 -2.29 -13.55 7.58
N SER A 275 -1.87 -12.73 6.60
CA SER A 275 -1.97 -11.27 6.65
C SER A 275 -3.40 -10.78 6.89
N MET A 276 -4.39 -11.53 6.38
CA MET A 276 -5.83 -11.28 6.52
C MET A 276 -6.46 -11.94 7.76
N ASN A 277 -5.67 -12.56 8.63
CA ASN A 277 -6.13 -13.34 9.78
C ASN A 277 -7.17 -14.40 9.39
N MET A 278 -6.91 -15.12 8.29
CA MET A 278 -7.76 -16.16 7.73
C MET A 278 -7.03 -17.50 7.64
N ARG A 279 -7.77 -18.57 7.38
CA ARG A 279 -7.18 -19.89 7.08
C ARG A 279 -6.76 -19.95 5.62
N ALA A 280 -5.55 -20.46 5.36
CA ALA A 280 -5.05 -20.65 4.02
C ALA A 280 -5.80 -21.79 3.29
N PRO A 281 -6.04 -21.68 1.96
CA PRO A 281 -6.55 -22.77 1.17
C PRO A 281 -5.55 -23.93 1.15
N LYS A 282 -6.05 -25.16 1.16
CA LYS A 282 -5.21 -26.38 1.19
C LYS A 282 -5.34 -27.23 -0.08
N ILE A 283 -6.44 -27.09 -0.80
CA ILE A 283 -6.77 -27.93 -1.96
C ILE A 283 -6.32 -27.23 -3.23
N SER A 284 -5.53 -27.90 -4.05
CA SER A 284 -5.12 -27.41 -5.37
C SER A 284 -6.08 -27.88 -6.44
N VAL A 285 -6.44 -26.99 -7.37
CA VAL A 285 -7.28 -27.29 -8.52
C VAL A 285 -6.48 -27.06 -9.80
N PRO A 286 -6.42 -28.03 -10.74
CA PRO A 286 -5.70 -27.87 -12.00
C PRO A 286 -6.17 -26.64 -12.77
N MET A 287 -5.22 -25.89 -13.39
CA MET A 287 -5.52 -24.62 -14.06
C MET A 287 -6.60 -24.71 -15.15
N PRO A 288 -6.64 -25.76 -16.01
CA PRO A 288 -7.72 -25.89 -17.00
C PRO A 288 -9.10 -25.99 -16.36
N PHE A 289 -9.22 -26.76 -15.27
CA PHE A 289 -10.48 -26.93 -14.55
C PHE A 289 -10.88 -25.62 -13.83
N MET A 290 -9.92 -24.91 -13.23
CA MET A 290 -10.16 -23.60 -12.63
C MET A 290 -10.67 -22.59 -13.66
N LYS A 291 -10.07 -22.54 -14.85
CA LYS A 291 -10.55 -21.70 -15.97
C LYS A 291 -11.96 -22.07 -16.41
N ALA A 292 -12.29 -23.36 -16.47
CA ALA A 292 -13.64 -23.82 -16.79
C ALA A 292 -14.66 -23.33 -15.76
N ILE A 293 -14.39 -23.48 -14.45
CA ILE A 293 -15.24 -22.96 -13.37
C ILE A 293 -15.45 -21.45 -13.52
N MET A 294 -14.37 -20.69 -13.74
CA MET A 294 -14.45 -19.24 -13.88
C MET A 294 -15.31 -18.83 -15.09
N ASN A 295 -15.19 -19.51 -16.21
CA ASN A 295 -15.97 -19.26 -17.42
C ASN A 295 -17.45 -19.67 -17.27
N SER A 296 -17.74 -20.67 -16.45
CA SER A 296 -19.12 -21.15 -16.19
C SER A 296 -19.89 -20.35 -15.13
N GLY A 297 -19.42 -19.15 -14.77
CA GLY A 297 -20.10 -18.29 -13.81
C GLY A 297 -19.26 -17.91 -12.59
N GLY A 298 -18.16 -18.60 -12.31
CA GLY A 298 -17.28 -18.30 -11.20
C GLY A 298 -16.75 -16.87 -11.23
N SER A 299 -16.49 -16.31 -12.42
CA SER A 299 -16.07 -14.90 -12.59
C SER A 299 -17.11 -13.90 -12.11
N LYS A 300 -18.40 -14.18 -12.27
CA LYS A 300 -19.49 -13.32 -11.79
C LYS A 300 -19.55 -13.28 -10.27
N ILE A 301 -19.30 -14.43 -9.63
CA ILE A 301 -19.31 -14.59 -8.17
C ILE A 301 -18.07 -13.96 -7.54
N THR A 302 -16.90 -14.31 -8.05
CA THR A 302 -15.60 -13.85 -7.50
C THR A 302 -15.28 -12.42 -7.90
N LYS A 303 -15.88 -11.90 -8.97
CA LYS A 303 -15.53 -10.66 -9.69
C LYS A 303 -14.08 -10.65 -10.21
N ILE A 304 -13.45 -11.83 -10.30
CA ILE A 304 -12.16 -11.98 -10.98
C ILE A 304 -12.46 -12.42 -12.42
N PRO A 305 -12.05 -11.66 -13.43
CA PRO A 305 -12.12 -12.12 -14.81
C PRO A 305 -11.32 -13.42 -14.98
N SER A 306 -11.84 -14.39 -15.78
CA SER A 306 -11.11 -15.62 -16.06
C SER A 306 -9.71 -15.38 -16.64
N ASP A 307 -9.54 -14.29 -17.38
CA ASP A 307 -8.26 -13.84 -17.93
C ASP A 307 -7.26 -13.41 -16.84
N GLY A 308 -7.72 -13.02 -15.66
CA GLY A 308 -6.87 -12.76 -14.50
C GLY A 308 -6.03 -13.96 -14.06
N LEU A 309 -6.50 -15.17 -14.35
CA LEU A 309 -5.74 -16.40 -14.12
C LEU A 309 -4.53 -16.57 -15.06
N ASN A 310 -4.48 -15.84 -16.18
CA ASN A 310 -3.35 -15.88 -17.13
C ASN A 310 -2.05 -15.34 -16.52
N PHE A 311 -2.14 -14.45 -15.53
CA PHE A 311 -0.98 -13.93 -14.79
C PHE A 311 -0.36 -14.97 -13.84
N ILE A 312 -1.08 -16.08 -13.56
CA ILE A 312 -0.55 -17.20 -12.78
C ILE A 312 0.06 -18.20 -13.76
N THR A 313 1.38 -18.31 -13.75
CA THR A 313 2.13 -19.01 -14.83
C THR A 313 3.13 -20.03 -14.31
N LYS A 314 3.43 -21.03 -15.15
CA LYS A 314 4.58 -21.95 -15.00
C LYS A 314 5.77 -21.55 -15.89
N GLN A 315 5.57 -20.55 -16.77
CA GLN A 315 6.54 -20.19 -17.78
C GLN A 315 7.84 -19.69 -17.13
N LYS A 316 8.96 -20.07 -17.74
CA LYS A 316 10.29 -19.51 -17.44
C LYS A 316 10.52 -18.30 -18.32
N PHE A 317 11.12 -17.28 -17.75
CA PHE A 317 11.50 -16.05 -18.47
C PHE A 317 13.00 -15.84 -18.35
N SER A 318 13.62 -15.33 -19.42
CA SER A 318 15.03 -14.91 -19.36
C SER A 318 15.12 -13.53 -18.76
N ASN A 319 15.90 -13.40 -17.70
CA ASN A 319 16.17 -12.11 -17.02
C ASN A 319 17.65 -11.69 -17.10
N VAL A 320 18.39 -12.32 -18.00
CA VAL A 320 19.85 -12.08 -18.16
C VAL A 320 20.15 -10.62 -18.44
N SER A 321 19.38 -9.96 -19.32
CA SER A 321 19.55 -8.53 -19.64
C SER A 321 19.30 -7.64 -18.43
N ALA A 322 18.28 -7.95 -17.62
CA ALA A 322 17.98 -7.22 -16.39
C ALA A 322 19.08 -7.39 -15.33
N LYS A 323 19.61 -8.61 -15.16
CA LYS A 323 20.73 -8.88 -14.25
C LYS A 323 22.02 -8.17 -14.64
N LYS A 324 22.28 -7.98 -15.92
CA LYS A 324 23.43 -7.18 -16.40
C LYS A 324 23.34 -5.72 -15.94
N ILE A 325 22.14 -5.15 -15.88
CA ILE A 325 21.92 -3.75 -15.45
C ILE A 325 22.02 -3.62 -13.92
N MET A 326 21.40 -4.52 -13.17
CA MET A 326 21.19 -4.36 -11.73
C MET A 326 22.09 -5.25 -10.85
N GLY A 327 22.82 -6.17 -11.45
CA GLY A 327 23.59 -7.20 -10.76
C GLY A 327 22.79 -8.45 -10.43
N GLY A 328 23.50 -9.57 -10.25
CA GLY A 328 22.87 -10.90 -10.09
C GLY A 328 21.95 -11.05 -8.88
N ASP A 329 22.26 -10.37 -7.78
CA ASP A 329 21.53 -10.48 -6.50
C ASP A 329 20.32 -9.53 -6.40
N TRP A 330 20.08 -8.68 -7.39
CA TRP A 330 19.04 -7.64 -7.31
C TRP A 330 17.66 -8.22 -6.99
N PHE A 331 17.23 -9.25 -7.69
CA PHE A 331 15.92 -9.89 -7.47
C PHE A 331 15.76 -10.41 -6.04
N LYS A 332 16.80 -11.08 -5.48
CA LYS A 332 16.80 -11.57 -4.10
C LYS A 332 16.72 -10.42 -3.08
N LYS A 333 17.46 -9.34 -3.32
CA LYS A 333 17.50 -8.17 -2.44
C LYS A 333 16.17 -7.41 -2.43
N THR A 334 15.48 -7.36 -3.57
CA THR A 334 14.25 -6.58 -3.79
C THR A 334 12.98 -7.42 -3.78
N SER A 335 13.07 -8.69 -3.34
CA SER A 335 11.92 -9.59 -3.28
C SER A 335 10.73 -8.97 -2.55
N VAL A 336 9.58 -8.97 -3.22
CA VAL A 336 8.32 -8.42 -2.72
C VAL A 336 7.87 -9.14 -1.44
N MET A 337 8.24 -10.40 -1.25
CA MET A 337 7.82 -11.21 -0.09
C MET A 337 8.23 -10.60 1.25
N LYS A 338 9.27 -9.77 1.28
CA LYS A 338 9.74 -9.08 2.50
C LYS A 338 8.72 -8.09 3.07
N PHE A 339 7.86 -7.53 2.23
CA PHE A 339 6.86 -6.52 2.61
C PHE A 339 5.46 -6.84 2.04
N PHE A 340 5.29 -8.03 1.47
CA PHE A 340 4.03 -8.48 0.88
C PHE A 340 2.85 -8.46 1.87
N PRO A 341 3.03 -8.85 3.15
CA PRO A 341 1.98 -8.70 4.16
C PRO A 341 1.43 -7.28 4.26
N ALA A 342 2.31 -6.25 4.24
CA ALA A 342 1.90 -4.85 4.29
C ALA A 342 1.14 -4.41 3.04
N VAL A 343 1.50 -4.93 1.85
CA VAL A 343 0.76 -4.70 0.59
C VAL A 343 -0.66 -5.25 0.69
N VAL A 344 -0.81 -6.47 1.21
CA VAL A 344 -2.13 -7.11 1.40
C VAL A 344 -3.00 -6.31 2.36
N ALA A 345 -2.44 -5.88 3.48
CA ALA A 345 -3.16 -5.09 4.49
C ALA A 345 -3.56 -3.70 3.96
N ASP A 346 -2.71 -3.04 3.18
CA ASP A 346 -3.04 -1.74 2.56
C ASP A 346 -4.16 -1.88 1.52
N LEU A 347 -4.15 -2.93 0.70
CA LEU A 347 -5.24 -3.23 -0.24
C LEU A 347 -6.56 -3.48 0.48
N ASP A 348 -6.55 -4.30 1.55
CA ASP A 348 -7.72 -4.55 2.37
C ASP A 348 -8.26 -3.26 2.99
N TYR A 349 -7.39 -2.42 3.55
CA TYR A 349 -7.77 -1.12 4.13
C TYR A 349 -8.41 -0.19 3.10
N ARG A 350 -7.84 -0.09 1.89
CA ARG A 350 -8.42 0.73 0.80
C ARG A 350 -9.77 0.25 0.31
N MET A 351 -10.04 -1.05 0.42
CA MET A 351 -11.36 -1.62 0.07
C MET A 351 -12.43 -1.32 1.11
N MET A 352 -12.04 -0.99 2.35
CA MET A 352 -12.96 -0.51 3.39
C MET A 352 -13.28 0.98 3.22
N TYR A 353 -12.27 1.77 2.84
CA TYR A 353 -12.34 3.23 2.82
C TYR A 353 -11.96 3.76 1.44
N GLN A 354 -12.94 3.82 0.53
CA GLN A 354 -12.72 4.26 -0.87
C GLN A 354 -12.23 5.72 -0.98
N ASN A 355 -12.55 6.54 0.00
CA ASN A 355 -12.20 7.97 0.06
C ASN A 355 -11.20 8.29 1.18
N GLY A 356 -10.35 7.34 1.60
CA GLY A 356 -9.39 7.56 2.67
C GLY A 356 -8.60 8.85 2.46
N GLN A 357 -8.73 9.79 3.38
CA GLN A 357 -7.98 11.05 3.35
C GLN A 357 -6.49 10.71 3.48
N HIS A 358 -5.72 10.96 2.44
CA HIS A 358 -4.27 10.97 2.56
C HIS A 358 -3.87 12.24 3.32
N ASN A 359 -3.60 12.12 4.60
CA ASN A 359 -2.95 13.19 5.33
C ASN A 359 -1.47 13.25 4.93
N HIS A 360 -1.13 14.23 4.11
CA HIS A 360 0.22 14.42 3.54
C HIS A 360 1.27 14.85 4.56
N LEU A 361 0.86 15.28 5.75
CA LEU A 361 1.76 15.67 6.83
C LEU A 361 2.53 14.46 7.37
N PHE A 362 1.90 13.29 7.38
CA PHE A 362 2.51 12.08 7.91
C PHE A 362 3.27 11.29 6.85
N LYS A 363 4.57 11.13 7.07
CA LYS A 363 5.39 10.21 6.29
C LYS A 363 5.11 8.78 6.73
N ARG A 364 4.64 7.94 5.81
CA ARG A 364 4.41 6.52 6.07
C ARG A 364 5.68 5.69 5.82
N THR A 365 5.98 4.77 6.74
CA THR A 365 7.07 3.79 6.63
C THR A 365 6.61 2.43 7.19
N LEU A 366 7.48 1.43 7.20
CA LEU A 366 7.23 0.13 7.84
C LEU A 366 8.17 -0.10 9.02
N CYS A 367 7.62 -0.67 10.09
CA CYS A 367 8.33 -1.22 11.21
C CYS A 367 7.93 -2.70 11.35
N ASP A 368 8.81 -3.64 10.97
CA ASP A 368 8.51 -5.09 10.93
C ASP A 368 7.19 -5.42 10.20
N ASN A 369 7.02 -4.89 8.99
CA ASN A 369 5.79 -4.94 8.17
C ASN A 369 4.57 -4.21 8.74
N THR A 370 4.61 -3.67 9.95
CA THR A 370 3.54 -2.82 10.47
C THR A 370 3.68 -1.38 9.98
N THR A 371 2.56 -0.73 9.75
CA THR A 371 2.54 0.66 9.27
C THR A 371 2.93 1.62 10.39
N LEU A 372 3.90 2.48 10.12
CA LEU A 372 4.36 3.54 10.99
C LEU A 372 4.18 4.89 10.29
N TYR A 373 3.41 5.77 10.90
CA TYR A 373 3.24 7.16 10.48
C TYR A 373 4.18 8.06 11.29
N GLN A 374 4.81 9.02 10.63
CA GLN A 374 5.81 9.87 11.24
C GLN A 374 5.64 11.34 10.83
N LEU A 375 5.45 12.23 11.81
CA LEU A 375 5.73 13.66 11.69
C LEU A 375 7.20 13.88 12.01
N GLN A 376 7.88 14.63 11.16
CA GLN A 376 9.28 14.99 11.36
C GLN A 376 9.37 16.18 12.35
N GLY A 377 10.43 16.25 13.14
CA GLY A 377 10.66 17.32 14.12
C GLY A 377 12.03 17.13 14.77
N GLU A 378 12.33 17.94 15.78
CA GLU A 378 13.59 17.88 16.51
C GLU A 378 13.38 17.33 17.94
N GLY A 379 14.35 16.56 18.43
CA GLY A 379 14.33 15.99 19.78
C GLY A 379 13.81 14.55 19.84
N LYS A 380 13.38 14.13 21.04
CA LYS A 380 12.86 12.78 21.30
C LYS A 380 11.44 12.65 20.74
N PRO A 381 11.10 11.56 20.03
CA PRO A 381 9.76 11.40 19.50
C PRO A 381 8.72 11.10 20.59
N PHE A 382 7.49 11.60 20.39
CA PHE A 382 6.31 11.00 20.98
C PHE A 382 5.92 9.78 20.16
N ILE A 383 5.69 8.63 20.81
CA ILE A 383 5.30 7.39 20.14
C ILE A 383 3.92 6.96 20.65
N LEU A 384 2.94 6.94 19.74
CA LEU A 384 1.54 6.68 20.05
C LEU A 384 1.14 5.26 19.62
N LEU A 385 0.50 4.53 20.53
CA LEU A 385 -0.15 3.24 20.30
C LEU A 385 -1.65 3.37 20.52
N HIS A 386 -2.46 3.04 19.52
CA HIS A 386 -3.92 3.16 19.56
C HIS A 386 -4.61 2.02 20.32
N GLY A 387 -5.90 2.21 20.63
CA GLY A 387 -6.76 1.22 21.27
C GLY A 387 -7.47 0.28 20.28
N LEU A 388 -8.38 -0.56 20.81
CA LEU A 388 -9.34 -1.32 20.00
C LEU A 388 -10.39 -0.36 19.41
N LEU A 389 -11.03 -0.79 18.33
CA LEU A 389 -11.98 0.01 17.53
C LEU A 389 -11.38 1.27 16.91
N SER A 390 -10.06 1.39 16.92
CA SER A 390 -9.30 2.51 16.39
C SER A 390 -8.11 2.04 15.57
N ASP A 391 -7.50 2.95 14.83
CA ASP A 391 -6.22 2.77 14.15
C ASP A 391 -5.36 4.03 14.27
N GLY A 392 -4.17 4.01 13.64
CA GLY A 392 -3.24 5.14 13.72
C GLY A 392 -3.79 6.43 13.14
N GLU A 393 -4.66 6.36 12.13
CA GLU A 393 -5.23 7.56 11.51
C GLU A 393 -6.20 8.30 12.46
N ASP A 394 -6.83 7.62 13.41
CA ASP A 394 -7.68 8.25 14.44
C ASP A 394 -6.88 9.10 15.44
N LEU A 395 -5.59 8.82 15.59
CA LEU A 395 -4.69 9.57 16.46
C LEU A 395 -3.98 10.75 15.74
N PHE A 396 -4.24 10.98 14.44
CA PHE A 396 -3.63 12.10 13.71
C PHE A 396 -3.91 13.47 14.36
N PRO A 397 -5.14 13.79 14.79
CA PRO A 397 -5.38 15.07 15.46
C PRO A 397 -4.54 15.24 16.73
N LEU A 398 -4.45 14.22 17.60
CA LEU A 398 -3.61 14.25 18.80
C LEU A 398 -2.12 14.42 18.44
N ALA A 399 -1.65 13.72 17.42
CA ALA A 399 -0.27 13.78 16.97
C ALA A 399 0.09 15.18 16.40
N GLN A 400 -0.83 15.81 15.68
CA GLN A 400 -0.66 17.17 15.18
C GLN A 400 -0.56 18.17 16.33
N GLU A 401 -1.45 18.11 17.31
CA GLU A 401 -1.42 18.96 18.50
C GLU A 401 -0.11 18.81 19.30
N LEU A 402 0.36 17.57 19.48
CA LEU A 402 1.65 17.31 20.14
C LEU A 402 2.80 17.93 19.35
N HIS A 403 2.81 17.77 18.04
CA HIS A 403 3.84 18.31 17.17
C HIS A 403 3.82 19.84 17.14
N GLU A 404 2.66 20.46 16.96
CA GLU A 404 2.48 21.91 16.88
C GLU A 404 2.89 22.61 18.18
N LYS A 405 2.56 22.00 19.35
CA LYS A 405 2.90 22.57 20.66
C LYS A 405 4.37 22.38 21.05
N THR A 406 5.09 21.40 20.48
CA THR A 406 6.43 21.02 20.95
C THR A 406 7.53 21.11 19.89
N GLY A 407 7.20 21.07 18.60
CA GLY A 407 8.15 20.91 17.50
C GLY A 407 8.79 19.51 17.43
N GLN A 408 8.45 18.61 18.36
CA GLN A 408 9.06 17.27 18.43
C GLN A 408 8.48 16.33 17.38
N PRO A 409 9.24 15.27 16.98
CA PRO A 409 8.72 14.23 16.10
C PRO A 409 7.58 13.48 16.78
N VAL A 410 6.58 13.07 15.98
CA VAL A 410 5.51 12.20 16.49
C VAL A 410 5.38 10.97 15.59
N TRP A 411 5.40 9.80 16.19
CA TRP A 411 5.28 8.51 15.52
C TRP A 411 4.00 7.83 15.98
N ILE A 412 3.26 7.24 15.05
CA ILE A 412 2.05 6.48 15.35
C ILE A 412 2.18 5.11 14.69
N LEU A 413 1.99 4.06 15.45
CA LEU A 413 2.04 2.69 14.96
C LEU A 413 0.63 2.13 14.78
N ASP A 414 0.29 1.68 13.57
CA ASP A 414 -0.86 0.77 13.40
C ASP A 414 -0.52 -0.58 14.01
N LEU A 415 -1.27 -1.00 15.00
CA LEU A 415 -1.03 -2.29 15.67
C LEU A 415 -1.29 -3.48 14.73
N PRO A 416 -0.55 -4.61 14.87
CA PRO A 416 -0.71 -5.77 14.01
C PRO A 416 -2.16 -6.24 13.86
N GLY A 417 -2.60 -6.44 12.62
CA GLY A 417 -3.97 -6.84 12.28
C GLY A 417 -5.00 -5.72 12.27
N LEU A 418 -4.65 -4.50 12.66
CA LEU A 418 -5.50 -3.30 12.69
C LEU A 418 -4.99 -2.25 11.71
N GLY A 419 -5.80 -1.22 11.42
CA GLY A 419 -5.45 -0.18 10.47
C GLY A 419 -4.89 -0.74 9.14
N ARG A 420 -3.72 -0.27 8.72
CA ARG A 420 -3.01 -0.76 7.50
C ARG A 420 -1.96 -1.82 7.82
N SER A 421 -1.92 -2.35 9.04
CA SER A 421 -0.96 -3.37 9.44
C SER A 421 -1.49 -4.78 9.23
N PRO A 422 -0.68 -5.70 8.65
CA PRO A 422 -1.06 -7.09 8.49
C PRO A 422 -1.20 -7.78 9.84
N PHE A 423 -2.00 -8.83 9.89
CA PHE A 423 -1.98 -9.76 11.00
C PHE A 423 -0.71 -10.62 10.92
N LYS A 424 -0.16 -10.96 12.07
CA LYS A 424 0.96 -11.87 12.22
C LYS A 424 0.58 -12.97 13.21
N ARG A 425 0.87 -14.20 12.88
CA ARG A 425 0.53 -15.35 13.73
C ARG A 425 1.75 -15.79 14.54
N GLU A 426 1.58 -15.81 15.85
CA GLU A 426 2.55 -16.37 16.80
C GLU A 426 1.84 -17.39 17.72
N LYS A 427 2.61 -18.19 18.45
CA LYS A 427 2.06 -19.13 19.43
C LYS A 427 1.26 -18.41 20.51
N ASN A 428 1.80 -17.33 21.03
CA ASN A 428 1.13 -16.43 21.96
C ASN A 428 0.81 -15.12 21.24
N LEU A 429 -0.45 -14.73 21.21
CA LEU A 429 -0.89 -13.52 20.53
C LEU A 429 -0.27 -12.24 21.11
N LEU A 430 -0.02 -12.19 22.42
CA LEU A 430 0.58 -11.04 23.08
C LEU A 430 2.00 -10.78 22.56
N ASP A 431 2.79 -11.83 22.28
CA ASP A 431 4.16 -11.72 21.82
C ASP A 431 4.27 -10.98 20.48
N VAL A 432 3.23 -11.06 19.62
CA VAL A 432 3.18 -10.28 18.37
C VAL A 432 3.32 -8.79 18.66
N TYR A 433 2.56 -8.29 19.63
CA TYR A 433 2.50 -6.86 19.99
C TYR A 433 3.76 -6.43 20.74
N LEU A 434 4.24 -7.25 21.65
CA LEU A 434 5.48 -6.99 22.41
C LEU A 434 6.69 -6.94 21.49
N ASN A 435 6.80 -7.84 20.52
CA ASN A 435 7.89 -7.86 19.54
C ASN A 435 7.87 -6.61 18.66
N VAL A 436 6.69 -6.14 18.25
CA VAL A 436 6.59 -4.92 17.45
C VAL A 436 6.96 -3.69 18.26
N VAL A 437 6.56 -3.60 19.53
CA VAL A 437 7.02 -2.54 20.44
C VAL A 437 8.54 -2.56 20.59
N LYS A 438 9.15 -3.73 20.83
CA LYS A 438 10.61 -3.88 20.89
C LYS A 438 11.29 -3.36 19.63
N LYS A 439 10.80 -3.72 18.44
CA LYS A 439 11.31 -3.22 17.16
C LYS A 439 11.13 -1.70 16.97
N LEU A 440 10.07 -1.15 17.51
CA LEU A 440 9.82 0.29 17.50
C LEU A 440 10.81 1.04 18.41
N LEU A 441 11.08 0.49 19.60
CA LEU A 441 12.06 1.04 20.53
C LEU A 441 13.50 0.96 19.98
N GLU A 442 13.85 -0.09 19.25
CA GLU A 442 15.13 -0.21 18.53
C GLU A 442 15.34 0.93 17.50
N LYS A 443 14.26 1.53 16.97
CA LYS A 443 14.33 2.72 16.10
C LYS A 443 14.48 4.03 16.88
N ALA A 444 14.00 4.09 18.12
CA ALA A 444 14.05 5.27 18.99
C ALA A 444 15.23 5.21 19.97
N THR A 445 16.46 5.06 19.45
CA THR A 445 17.69 4.79 20.22
C THR A 445 17.99 5.83 21.29
N ASN A 446 17.62 7.10 21.05
CA ASN A 446 17.85 8.23 21.97
C ASN A 446 16.74 8.39 23.03
N GLY A 447 15.85 7.40 23.15
CA GLY A 447 14.67 7.45 24.00
C GLY A 447 13.47 8.09 23.29
N ALA A 448 12.31 8.00 23.92
CA ALA A 448 11.05 8.54 23.42
C ALA A 448 10.08 8.77 24.58
N HIS A 449 9.01 9.53 24.31
CA HIS A 449 7.84 9.57 25.17
C HIS A 449 6.77 8.61 24.61
N LEU A 450 6.52 7.51 25.33
CA LEU A 450 5.58 6.47 24.92
C LEU A 450 4.17 6.80 25.41
N ILE A 451 3.20 6.78 24.51
CA ILE A 451 1.80 7.09 24.80
C ILE A 451 0.96 5.89 24.33
N GLY A 452 0.31 5.22 25.24
CA GLY A 452 -0.61 4.13 24.89
C GLY A 452 -2.05 4.49 25.25
N HIS A 453 -2.97 4.32 24.29
CA HIS A 453 -4.39 4.47 24.55
C HIS A 453 -5.05 3.10 24.66
N SER A 454 -5.81 2.86 25.72
CA SER A 454 -6.60 1.65 25.92
C SER A 454 -5.77 0.37 25.72
N PHE A 455 -6.02 -0.44 24.69
CA PHE A 455 -5.21 -1.62 24.37
C PHE A 455 -3.72 -1.28 24.14
N GLY A 456 -3.41 -0.12 23.55
CA GLY A 456 -2.03 0.37 23.43
C GLY A 456 -1.37 0.59 24.79
N ALA A 457 -2.11 1.09 25.78
CA ALA A 457 -1.63 1.24 27.17
C ALA A 457 -1.41 -0.14 27.84
N PHE A 458 -2.30 -1.10 27.60
CA PHE A 458 -2.13 -2.48 28.07
C PHE A 458 -0.85 -3.12 27.52
N ILE A 459 -0.55 -2.92 26.23
CA ILE A 459 0.70 -3.43 25.61
C ILE A 459 1.92 -2.80 26.27
N LEU A 460 1.92 -1.49 26.52
CA LEU A 460 3.03 -0.81 27.20
C LEU A 460 3.24 -1.36 28.62
N LEU A 461 2.17 -1.56 29.38
CA LEU A 461 2.26 -2.19 30.71
C LEU A 461 2.86 -3.59 30.64
N LYS A 462 2.43 -4.42 29.69
CA LYS A 462 3.00 -5.76 29.49
C LYS A 462 4.46 -5.70 29.06
N ALA A 463 4.84 -4.72 28.24
CA ALA A 463 6.24 -4.49 27.84
C ALA A 463 7.13 -4.04 29.01
N LEU A 464 6.58 -3.30 29.98
CA LEU A 464 7.27 -2.94 31.22
C LEU A 464 7.50 -4.16 32.13
N VAL A 465 6.48 -5.00 32.30
CA VAL A 465 6.59 -6.26 33.08
C VAL A 465 7.66 -7.17 32.48
N GLN A 466 7.81 -7.18 31.15
CA GLN A 466 8.85 -7.95 30.45
C GLN A 466 10.19 -7.22 30.36
N GLU A 467 10.35 -6.07 31.01
CA GLU A 467 11.57 -5.24 31.03
C GLU A 467 12.08 -4.86 29.63
N TYR A 468 11.19 -4.74 28.63
CA TYR A 468 11.56 -4.28 27.28
C TYR A 468 11.72 -2.76 27.19
N ILE A 469 11.21 -2.02 28.20
CA ILE A 469 11.24 -0.54 28.24
C ILE A 469 12.22 -0.09 29.33
N ASP A 470 13.28 0.60 28.93
CA ASP A 470 14.29 1.18 29.82
C ASP A 470 13.83 2.50 30.44
N LYS A 471 14.52 2.96 31.51
CA LYS A 471 14.29 4.25 32.18
C LYS A 471 14.49 5.49 31.30
N LYS A 472 15.13 5.35 30.12
CA LYS A 472 15.28 6.45 29.15
C LYS A 472 13.98 6.84 28.45
N TYR A 473 12.94 6.01 28.58
CA TYR A 473 11.60 6.28 28.04
C TYR A 473 10.69 6.82 29.13
N SER A 474 9.99 7.90 28.86
CA SER A 474 8.86 8.36 29.69
C SER A 474 7.54 7.79 29.16
N ILE A 475 6.56 7.57 30.03
CA ILE A 475 5.37 6.82 29.68
C ILE A 475 4.11 7.53 30.17
N THR A 476 3.18 7.76 29.26
CA THR A 476 1.81 8.19 29.57
C THR A 476 0.82 7.12 29.10
N LEU A 477 -0.03 6.68 30.02
CA LEU A 477 -1.10 5.72 29.77
C LEU A 477 -2.45 6.45 29.74
N LEU A 478 -3.08 6.41 28.56
CA LEU A 478 -4.41 6.99 28.36
C LEU A 478 -5.44 5.86 28.49
N GLN A 479 -6.25 5.89 29.53
CA GLN A 479 -7.32 4.94 29.81
C GLN A 479 -6.87 3.45 29.80
N PRO A 480 -5.85 3.04 30.60
CA PRO A 480 -5.38 1.66 30.62
C PRO A 480 -6.46 0.68 31.15
N PRO A 481 -6.84 -0.36 30.38
CA PRO A 481 -7.95 -1.26 30.71
C PRO A 481 -7.51 -2.40 31.64
N VAL A 482 -7.10 -2.09 32.89
CA VAL A 482 -6.52 -3.08 33.83
C VAL A 482 -7.43 -3.43 35.01
N VAL A 483 -8.34 -2.55 35.42
CA VAL A 483 -9.27 -2.79 36.53
C VAL A 483 -10.72 -2.70 36.05
N LYS A 484 -11.43 -3.83 35.94
CA LYS A 484 -12.83 -3.84 35.52
C LYS A 484 -13.79 -3.43 36.67
N LYS A 485 -14.80 -2.64 36.32
CA LYS A 485 -15.86 -2.24 37.25
C LYS A 485 -16.82 -3.39 37.61
N ASN A 486 -17.09 -4.31 36.68
CA ASN A 486 -18.03 -5.41 36.88
C ASN A 486 -17.47 -6.75 36.38
N ALA A 487 -17.26 -7.72 37.26
CA ALA A 487 -16.82 -9.08 36.91
C ALA A 487 -17.86 -9.89 36.10
N LYS A 488 -19.10 -9.41 35.98
CA LYS A 488 -20.22 -10.09 35.28
C LYS A 488 -20.37 -9.71 33.80
N SER A 489 -19.53 -8.84 33.24
CA SER A 489 -19.67 -8.48 31.85
C SER A 489 -19.18 -9.59 30.92
N LEU A 490 -20.13 -10.41 30.53
CA LEU A 490 -20.22 -11.17 29.28
C LEU A 490 -18.97 -11.97 28.89
N ASN A 491 -18.82 -13.17 29.43
CA ASN A 491 -18.14 -14.27 28.72
C ASN A 491 -18.99 -14.66 27.48
N VAL A 492 -19.11 -13.74 26.51
CA VAL A 492 -19.72 -14.04 25.22
C VAL A 492 -18.75 -14.89 24.43
N PRO A 493 -19.13 -16.08 23.95
CA PRO A 493 -18.26 -16.91 23.14
C PRO A 493 -17.69 -16.14 21.95
N GLN A 494 -16.46 -16.41 21.57
CA GLN A 494 -15.73 -15.71 20.51
C GLN A 494 -16.51 -15.63 19.18
N PHE A 495 -17.25 -16.67 18.83
CA PHE A 495 -18.05 -16.71 17.61
C PHE A 495 -19.29 -15.79 17.69
N MET A 496 -19.92 -15.65 18.85
CA MET A 496 -21.06 -14.74 19.04
C MET A 496 -20.61 -13.29 18.91
N ASN A 497 -19.46 -12.91 19.50
CA ASN A 497 -18.87 -11.58 19.30
C ASN A 497 -18.64 -11.26 17.82
N LYS A 498 -18.12 -12.23 17.07
CA LYS A 498 -17.88 -12.06 15.64
C LYS A 498 -19.16 -11.80 14.85
N TRP A 499 -20.23 -12.54 15.10
CA TRP A 499 -21.50 -12.35 14.42
C TRP A 499 -22.16 -11.02 14.80
N THR A 500 -22.14 -10.66 16.08
CA THR A 500 -22.65 -9.38 16.57
C THR A 500 -21.96 -8.20 15.91
N LEU A 501 -20.62 -8.21 15.85
CA LEU A 501 -19.85 -7.14 15.20
C LEU A 501 -20.08 -7.08 13.70
N LYS A 502 -20.17 -8.24 13.03
CA LYS A 502 -20.41 -8.30 11.59
C LYS A 502 -21.79 -7.76 11.17
N LEU A 503 -22.78 -7.90 12.03
CA LEU A 503 -24.17 -7.45 11.80
C LEU A 503 -24.48 -6.10 12.45
N ALA A 504 -23.50 -5.48 13.12
CA ALA A 504 -23.68 -4.22 13.81
C ALA A 504 -24.03 -3.09 12.82
N THR A 505 -25.18 -2.50 13.02
CA THR A 505 -25.60 -1.29 12.30
C THR A 505 -24.94 -0.05 12.90
N THR A 506 -24.84 1.04 12.14
CA THR A 506 -24.32 2.33 12.63
C THR A 506 -25.05 2.81 13.88
N ASN A 507 -26.39 2.66 13.94
CA ASN A 507 -27.20 3.00 15.11
C ASN A 507 -26.86 2.12 16.33
N PHE A 508 -26.62 0.82 16.12
CA PHE A 508 -26.20 -0.06 17.19
C PHE A 508 -24.81 0.33 17.71
N ILE A 509 -23.87 0.61 16.81
CA ILE A 509 -22.51 1.05 17.18
C ILE A 509 -22.57 2.36 17.98
N GLY A 510 -23.30 3.38 17.53
CA GLY A 510 -23.44 4.64 18.23
C GLY A 510 -24.00 4.46 19.66
N ARG A 511 -25.09 3.69 19.81
CA ARG A 511 -25.66 3.36 21.13
C ARG A 511 -24.68 2.61 22.02
N TYR A 512 -23.93 1.66 21.45
CA TYR A 512 -22.90 0.89 22.18
C TYR A 512 -21.79 1.81 22.71
N LEU A 513 -21.29 2.73 21.89
CA LEU A 513 -20.25 3.68 22.26
C LEU A 513 -20.68 4.57 23.44
N LEU A 514 -21.91 5.09 23.42
CA LEU A 514 -22.45 5.94 24.48
C LEU A 514 -22.80 5.15 25.75
N SER A 515 -23.46 3.99 25.59
CA SER A 515 -23.90 3.18 26.74
C SER A 515 -22.74 2.63 27.58
N ASN A 516 -21.57 2.45 26.96
CA ASN A 516 -20.34 2.01 27.65
C ASN A 516 -19.45 3.18 28.09
N GLY A 517 -19.86 4.43 27.88
CA GLY A 517 -19.06 5.62 28.25
C GLY A 517 -17.78 5.75 27.43
N LEU A 518 -17.80 5.29 26.18
CA LEU A 518 -16.66 5.48 25.29
C LEU A 518 -16.57 6.93 24.81
N PHE A 519 -17.73 7.59 24.66
CA PHE A 519 -17.86 9.03 24.41
C PHE A 519 -18.96 9.59 25.33
N GLU A 520 -18.97 10.90 25.54
CA GLU A 520 -19.91 11.61 26.41
C GLU A 520 -21.30 11.77 25.77
N SER A 521 -21.28 12.13 24.48
CA SER A 521 -22.48 12.41 23.68
C SER A 521 -22.27 12.00 22.22
N MET A 522 -23.32 12.07 21.40
CA MET A 522 -23.20 11.80 19.96
C MET A 522 -22.33 12.86 19.25
N GLU A 523 -22.38 14.11 19.72
CA GLU A 523 -21.63 15.23 19.16
C GLU A 523 -20.14 15.13 19.45
N SER A 524 -19.74 14.44 20.53
CA SER A 524 -18.32 14.22 20.86
C SER A 524 -17.68 13.11 20.03
N ILE A 525 -18.49 12.30 19.33
CA ILE A 525 -17.96 11.28 18.44
C ILE A 525 -17.40 11.94 17.18
N PRO A 526 -16.12 11.70 16.81
CA PRO A 526 -15.54 12.28 15.60
C PRO A 526 -16.35 11.95 14.34
N GLU A 527 -16.42 12.91 13.43
CA GLU A 527 -17.13 12.77 12.15
C GLU A 527 -16.66 11.49 11.42
N HIS A 528 -17.61 10.74 10.85
CA HIS A 528 -17.38 9.46 10.18
C HIS A 528 -16.82 8.30 11.03
N TYR A 529 -16.58 8.48 12.35
CA TYR A 529 -15.99 7.43 13.18
C TYR A 529 -16.88 6.17 13.27
N ILE A 530 -18.19 6.35 13.45
CA ILE A 530 -19.16 5.23 13.50
C ILE A 530 -19.17 4.47 12.17
N GLU A 531 -19.19 5.21 11.04
CA GLU A 531 -19.14 4.61 9.71
C GLU A 531 -17.81 3.86 9.48
N LYS A 532 -16.71 4.44 9.95
CA LYS A 532 -15.38 3.82 9.90
C LYS A 532 -15.37 2.48 10.64
N ILE A 533 -15.92 2.40 11.85
CA ILE A 533 -16.02 1.15 12.62
C ILE A 533 -16.88 0.13 11.84
N SER A 534 -18.04 0.53 11.36
CA SER A 534 -18.94 -0.36 10.60
C SER A 534 -18.24 -0.94 9.36
N ASN A 535 -17.54 -0.09 8.58
CA ASN A 535 -16.79 -0.50 7.40
C ASN A 535 -15.60 -1.42 7.76
N SER A 536 -14.94 -1.18 8.89
CA SER A 536 -13.80 -1.98 9.34
C SER A 536 -14.18 -3.44 9.61
N PHE A 537 -15.39 -3.69 10.13
CA PHE A 537 -15.88 -5.05 10.38
C PHE A 537 -16.26 -5.83 9.12
N THR A 538 -16.28 -5.18 7.96
CA THR A 538 -16.36 -5.88 6.67
C THR A 538 -15.06 -6.58 6.29
N SER A 539 -13.94 -6.26 6.94
CA SER A 539 -12.65 -6.93 6.79
C SER A 539 -12.51 -8.12 7.72
N PRO A 540 -12.26 -9.34 7.20
CA PRO A 540 -11.95 -10.50 8.03
C PRO A 540 -10.72 -10.25 8.93
N ARG A 541 -9.73 -9.51 8.44
CA ARG A 541 -8.51 -9.18 9.19
C ARG A 541 -8.86 -8.41 10.46
N ILE A 542 -9.53 -7.28 10.33
CA ILE A 542 -9.87 -6.43 11.48
C ILE A 542 -10.86 -7.13 12.39
N LEU A 543 -11.93 -7.71 11.84
CA LEU A 543 -12.95 -8.39 12.62
C LEU A 543 -12.37 -9.53 13.48
N ASN A 544 -11.60 -10.45 12.86
CA ASN A 544 -10.99 -11.57 13.58
C ASN A 544 -9.98 -11.10 14.63
N THR A 545 -9.17 -10.08 14.29
CA THR A 545 -8.18 -9.51 15.22
C THR A 545 -8.87 -8.84 16.41
N THR A 546 -9.88 -8.00 16.18
CA THR A 546 -10.64 -7.35 17.26
C THR A 546 -11.24 -8.36 18.22
N VAL A 547 -11.86 -9.44 17.71
CA VAL A 547 -12.41 -10.51 18.54
C VAL A 547 -11.34 -11.22 19.37
N GLN A 548 -10.20 -11.54 18.77
CA GLN A 548 -9.08 -12.18 19.47
C GLN A 548 -8.48 -11.29 20.55
N LEU A 549 -8.31 -9.99 20.27
CA LEU A 549 -7.76 -9.03 21.24
C LEU A 549 -8.71 -8.74 22.37
N ASN A 550 -10.01 -8.64 22.10
CA ASN A 550 -11.01 -8.53 23.15
C ASN A 550 -10.96 -9.76 24.08
N SER A 551 -10.84 -10.96 23.50
CA SER A 551 -10.67 -12.20 24.28
C SER A 551 -9.36 -12.21 25.08
N LEU A 552 -8.28 -11.65 24.54
CA LEU A 552 -7.00 -11.51 25.23
C LEU A 552 -7.12 -10.59 26.45
N LEU A 553 -7.75 -9.43 26.31
CA LEU A 553 -8.03 -8.51 27.42
C LEU A 553 -8.89 -9.16 28.50
N LEU A 554 -9.92 -9.92 28.09
CA LEU A 554 -10.79 -10.63 29.03
C LEU A 554 -10.07 -11.68 29.88
N LYS A 555 -9.08 -12.37 29.29
CA LYS A 555 -8.30 -13.42 29.97
C LYS A 555 -7.16 -12.88 30.84
N ASN A 556 -6.58 -11.74 30.49
CA ASN A 556 -5.44 -11.14 31.18
C ASN A 556 -5.82 -10.04 32.17
N ASP A 557 -7.04 -10.00 32.57
CA ASP A 557 -7.68 -9.00 33.40
C ASP A 557 -7.10 -8.85 34.82
N GLN A 558 -6.42 -9.87 35.31
CA GLN A 558 -5.85 -9.91 36.67
C GLN A 558 -4.31 -10.01 36.64
N GLY A 559 -3.67 -9.47 35.58
CA GLY A 559 -2.21 -9.42 35.54
C GLY A 559 -1.69 -8.63 36.74
N ASP A 560 -0.77 -9.19 37.48
CA ASP A 560 -0.04 -8.47 38.52
C ASP A 560 0.86 -7.42 37.84
N PHE A 561 0.47 -6.15 37.96
CA PHE A 561 1.24 -5.02 37.47
C PHE A 561 2.00 -4.32 38.62
N ASN A 562 2.11 -4.91 39.80
CA ASN A 562 2.80 -4.29 40.93
C ASN A 562 4.28 -3.95 40.61
N GLU A 563 4.92 -4.77 39.77
CA GLU A 563 6.31 -4.52 39.36
C GLU A 563 6.51 -3.25 38.53
N VAL A 564 5.43 -2.72 37.90
CA VAL A 564 5.56 -1.49 37.08
C VAL A 564 5.57 -0.22 37.92
N THR A 565 5.25 -0.29 39.22
CA THR A 565 5.29 0.86 40.15
C THR A 565 6.70 1.43 40.33
N LYS A 566 7.75 0.64 39.98
CA LYS A 566 9.13 1.13 39.92
C LYS A 566 9.39 2.15 38.81
N TYR A 567 8.46 2.29 37.86
CA TYR A 567 8.52 3.28 36.79
C TYR A 567 7.62 4.47 37.13
N ASN A 568 8.05 5.66 36.78
CA ASN A 568 7.24 6.88 36.96
C ASN A 568 6.16 6.93 35.87
N LEU A 569 5.03 6.25 36.12
CA LEU A 569 3.90 6.20 35.19
C LEU A 569 2.96 7.38 35.42
N HIS A 570 2.60 8.03 34.32
CA HIS A 570 1.53 9.02 34.30
C HIS A 570 0.30 8.44 33.62
N ILE A 571 -0.85 8.53 34.29
CA ILE A 571 -2.13 8.01 33.82
C ILE A 571 -3.10 9.16 33.64
N ILE A 572 -3.73 9.26 32.47
CA ILE A 572 -4.84 10.19 32.22
C ILE A 572 -6.11 9.34 32.09
N TRP A 573 -7.11 9.68 32.89
CA TRP A 573 -8.32 8.88 33.05
C TRP A 573 -9.60 9.67 32.78
N GLY A 574 -10.42 9.18 31.83
CA GLY A 574 -11.75 9.71 31.54
C GLY A 574 -12.79 9.16 32.53
N GLU A 575 -13.45 10.06 33.26
CA GLU A 575 -14.36 9.70 34.37
C GLU A 575 -15.63 8.99 33.91
N TYR A 576 -16.07 9.21 32.66
CA TYR A 576 -17.31 8.63 32.14
C TYR A 576 -17.16 7.19 31.66
N ASP A 577 -15.95 6.59 31.68
CA ASP A 577 -15.76 5.17 31.40
C ASP A 577 -16.62 4.30 32.34
N ARG A 578 -17.45 3.45 31.76
CA ARG A 578 -18.33 2.55 32.51
C ARG A 578 -17.79 1.12 32.60
N GLY A 579 -16.78 0.77 31.80
CA GLY A 579 -16.20 -0.57 31.73
C GLY A 579 -15.08 -0.81 32.73
N TYR A 580 -14.26 0.20 32.99
CA TYR A 580 -13.04 0.11 33.80
C TYR A 580 -12.98 1.14 34.91
N SER A 581 -12.13 0.91 35.91
CA SER A 581 -11.78 1.85 36.98
C SER A 581 -10.35 2.32 36.87
N ALA A 582 -10.07 3.53 37.34
CA ALA A 582 -8.73 4.09 37.32
C ALA A 582 -7.76 3.24 38.17
N PRO A 583 -6.62 2.81 37.61
CA PRO A 583 -5.64 2.00 38.33
C PRO A 583 -4.69 2.87 39.16
N SER A 584 -5.21 3.58 40.18
CA SER A 584 -4.45 4.55 40.99
C SER A 584 -3.28 3.93 41.76
N HIS A 585 -3.25 2.61 41.91
CA HIS A 585 -2.13 1.87 42.52
C HIS A 585 -0.88 1.77 41.60
N LEU A 586 -1.02 2.06 40.29
CA LEU A 586 0.08 1.96 39.33
C LEU A 586 0.88 3.27 39.15
N GLY A 587 0.33 4.40 39.51
CA GLY A 587 0.98 5.69 39.33
C GLY A 587 0.06 6.88 39.56
N LYS A 588 0.56 8.08 39.23
CA LYS A 588 -0.23 9.31 39.34
C LYS A 588 -1.34 9.32 38.29
N VAL A 589 -2.57 9.62 38.71
CA VAL A 589 -3.74 9.70 37.83
C VAL A 589 -4.24 11.14 37.76
N ASP A 590 -4.33 11.69 36.56
CA ASP A 590 -5.04 12.92 36.27
C ASP A 590 -6.42 12.56 35.67
N PHE A 591 -7.50 13.04 36.31
CA PHE A 591 -8.86 12.78 35.87
C PHE A 591 -9.34 13.87 34.90
N VAL A 592 -10.09 13.47 33.87
CA VAL A 592 -10.72 14.36 32.89
C VAL A 592 -12.21 14.02 32.75
N PRO A 593 -13.09 15.04 32.55
CA PRO A 593 -14.53 14.83 32.48
C PRO A 593 -14.96 14.33 31.09
N TYR A 594 -14.34 13.25 30.61
CA TYR A 594 -14.54 12.71 29.27
C TYR A 594 -14.76 11.20 29.30
N GLY A 595 -15.13 10.64 28.14
CA GLY A 595 -15.29 9.19 27.93
C GLY A 595 -13.96 8.47 27.71
N HIS A 596 -14.02 7.15 27.50
CA HIS A 596 -12.85 6.28 27.27
C HIS A 596 -11.99 6.72 26.06
N HIS A 597 -12.64 7.21 25.01
CA HIS A 597 -11.98 7.62 23.75
C HIS A 597 -11.65 9.14 23.72
N PHE A 598 -11.44 9.78 24.86
CA PHE A 598 -11.10 11.20 24.92
C PHE A 598 -9.88 11.61 24.07
N PRO A 599 -8.87 10.75 23.79
CA PRO A 599 -7.77 11.13 22.89
C PRO A 599 -8.23 11.39 21.44
N LEU A 600 -9.41 10.85 21.06
CA LEU A 600 -9.99 11.03 19.73
C LEU A 600 -10.93 12.25 19.71
N SER A 601 -11.71 12.45 20.76
CA SER A 601 -12.69 13.54 20.86
C SER A 601 -12.10 14.86 21.36
N HIS A 602 -11.05 14.82 22.21
CA HIS A 602 -10.41 15.98 22.86
C HIS A 602 -8.89 15.96 22.68
N PRO A 603 -8.39 16.00 21.42
CA PRO A 603 -6.96 15.85 21.13
C PRO A 603 -6.11 16.99 21.71
N SER A 604 -6.60 18.24 21.70
CA SER A 604 -5.82 19.41 22.15
C SER A 604 -5.61 19.41 23.66
N GLU A 605 -6.65 19.09 24.45
CA GLU A 605 -6.60 18.95 25.90
C GLU A 605 -5.72 17.77 26.29
N THR A 606 -5.87 16.64 25.57
CA THR A 606 -5.04 15.45 25.78
C THR A 606 -3.56 15.77 25.54
N ALA A 607 -3.23 16.45 24.45
CA ALA A 607 -1.86 16.86 24.14
C ALA A 607 -1.28 17.76 25.25
N THR A 608 -2.06 18.71 25.74
CA THR A 608 -1.64 19.63 26.82
C THR A 608 -1.29 18.87 28.11
N LEU A 609 -2.10 17.89 28.50
CA LEU A 609 -1.85 17.07 29.68
C LEU A 609 -0.63 16.17 29.50
N VAL A 610 -0.46 15.55 28.32
CA VAL A 610 0.71 14.72 27.98
C VAL A 610 1.99 15.54 28.08
N ILE A 611 2.03 16.75 27.50
CA ILE A 611 3.21 17.64 27.48
C ILE A 611 3.58 18.10 28.89
N LYS A 612 2.58 18.52 29.70
CA LYS A 612 2.80 18.92 31.09
C LYS A 612 3.58 17.88 31.87
N ASN A 613 3.29 16.61 31.65
CA ASN A 613 3.88 15.50 32.37
C ASN A 613 5.20 14.99 31.77
N SER A 614 5.42 15.20 30.47
CA SER A 614 6.72 14.91 29.85
C SER A 614 7.83 15.82 30.36
N ASN A 615 7.50 17.06 30.79
CA ASN A 615 8.44 18.04 31.31
C ASN A 615 8.76 17.84 32.80
N THR A 616 7.90 17.22 33.59
CA THR A 616 8.14 16.89 35.00
C THR A 616 9.04 15.67 35.21
N SER A 617 9.35 14.95 34.15
CA SER A 617 10.24 13.76 34.16
C SER A 617 11.70 14.10 33.82
N ARG A 618 12.02 15.40 33.72
CA ARG A 618 13.40 15.93 33.66
C ARG A 618 13.84 16.33 35.06
#